data_6582f66a9f4b4cc1261f54f7bcb6d810
#
_entry.id   6582f66a9f4b4cc1261f54f7bcb6d810
#
_cell.length_a   1.000
_cell.length_b   1.000
_cell.length_c   1.000
_cell.angle_alpha   90.00
_cell.angle_beta   90.00
_cell.angle_gamma   90.00
#
_symmetry.space_group_name_H-M   'P 1'
#
loop_
_entity.id
_entity.type
_entity.pdbx_description
1 polymer ?
#
loop_
_entity_poly.entity_id
_entity_poly.type
_entity_poly.pdbx_seq_one_letter_code
_entity_poly.pdbx_strand_id
1 'polypeptide(L)'
;MRTAILSGPCWFVGLCCILSLPAFGQTNDPAPKLELIRISKDGRHFVTAGSGLKFTPWGCNYDHDRSGRLLEQYWEAEWDTVVQDFAEMKLLGANTVRIHLQVAHFMESARKPNQESLKRLGQLVSVAERTGLYLDVTGLGCYDKKEVPPWYNDLNETQRWEVQARFWRAVAKTCKNSPAVFCYDLMNEPVVTEDKTNRDWTPGAFGDRYYVQRITLDFAGRTDKQIAKAWVDKLSTAIRKQDSRHLITAGEIPWALYFPGAKPLFHSKQVGGKLDFVSVHFYPKNGEVDQALKALSVYDVGKPIVIEEMFPLNCTIGELAQFIDRSKPIAAGWISFYWGESIAEYKQQKGSISDAITTDWLDYFSKKAPDILGLGAPTPPPGNPGAARMNGSPAKPVGH
;
A
#
# COMPACT_ATOMS: atom_id res chain seq x y z
N MET A 1 39.86 42.87 55.01
CA MET A 1 39.67 43.91 53.98
C MET A 1 38.72 43.39 52.93
N ARG A 2 37.54 44.01 52.82
CA ARG A 2 36.46 43.68 51.89
C ARG A 2 36.75 44.35 50.55
N THR A 3 36.60 43.60 49.47
CA THR A 3 36.38 44.25 48.16
C THR A 3 35.25 43.52 47.45
N ALA A 4 34.14 44.24 47.27
CA ALA A 4 32.95 43.84 46.53
C ALA A 4 33.22 44.07 45.04
N ILE A 5 32.83 43.12 44.20
CA ILE A 5 32.76 43.28 42.73
C ILE A 5 31.27 43.16 42.35
N LEU A 6 30.77 44.24 41.78
CA LEU A 6 29.43 44.38 41.21
C LEU A 6 29.30 43.59 39.90
N SER A 7 28.32 42.72 39.79
CA SER A 7 27.91 42.05 38.56
C SER A 7 26.67 42.73 38.02
N GLY A 8 26.77 43.38 36.88
CA GLY A 8 25.62 43.91 36.12
C GLY A 8 25.00 42.83 35.25
N PRO A 9 23.68 42.87 34.99
CA PRO A 9 23.03 41.90 34.15
C PRO A 9 23.16 42.24 32.64
N CYS A 10 23.74 41.31 31.89
CA CYS A 10 23.71 41.34 30.42
C CYS A 10 22.33 40.84 29.95
N TRP A 11 21.54 41.74 29.33
CA TRP A 11 20.33 41.39 28.61
C TRP A 11 20.72 40.90 27.22
N PHE A 12 20.59 39.57 26.99
CA PHE A 12 20.59 39.00 25.65
C PHE A 12 19.19 39.14 25.08
N VAL A 13 18.98 40.07 24.15
CA VAL A 13 17.82 40.12 23.31
C VAL A 13 17.96 39.07 22.21
N GLY A 14 17.37 37.90 22.44
CA GLY A 14 17.25 36.87 21.42
C GLY A 14 16.25 37.28 20.35
N LEU A 15 16.74 37.61 19.18
CA LEU A 15 15.91 37.84 17.99
C LEU A 15 15.38 36.50 17.50
N CYS A 16 14.17 36.13 17.92
CA CYS A 16 13.42 35.01 17.34
C CYS A 16 13.03 35.37 15.92
N CYS A 17 13.79 34.92 14.92
CA CYS A 17 13.32 34.87 13.54
C CYS A 17 12.22 33.80 13.43
N ILE A 18 10.98 34.25 13.50
CA ILE A 18 9.81 33.42 13.11
C ILE A 18 9.91 33.28 11.59
N LEU A 19 10.46 32.16 11.12
CA LEU A 19 10.31 31.72 9.74
C LEU A 19 8.84 31.37 9.52
N SER A 20 8.09 32.31 8.96
CA SER A 20 6.76 32.04 8.44
C SER A 20 6.88 31.02 7.31
N LEU A 21 6.51 29.77 7.58
CA LEU A 21 6.24 28.77 6.55
C LEU A 21 5.14 29.35 5.64
N PRO A 22 5.26 29.21 4.30
CA PRO A 22 4.20 29.62 3.41
C PRO A 22 2.94 28.83 3.75
N ALA A 23 1.86 29.51 4.09
CA ALA A 23 0.55 28.92 4.22
C ALA A 23 0.19 28.31 2.87
N PHE A 24 0.24 26.99 2.77
CA PHE A 24 -0.33 26.27 1.63
C PHE A 24 -1.80 26.66 1.55
N GLY A 25 -2.18 27.26 0.44
CA GLY A 25 -3.55 27.67 0.18
C GLY A 25 -4.48 26.46 0.37
N GLN A 26 -5.23 26.44 1.46
CA GLN A 26 -6.39 25.59 1.60
C GLN A 26 -7.37 25.99 0.51
N THR A 27 -7.46 25.21 -0.56
CA THR A 27 -8.63 25.27 -1.42
C THR A 27 -9.81 24.83 -0.57
N ASN A 28 -10.77 25.71 -0.33
CA ASN A 28 -12.00 25.46 0.43
C ASN A 28 -12.98 24.55 -0.33
N ASP A 29 -12.55 23.87 -1.37
CA ASP A 29 -13.38 22.87 -2.03
C ASP A 29 -13.48 21.63 -1.12
N PRO A 30 -14.70 21.20 -0.76
CA PRO A 30 -14.86 19.98 0.00
C PRO A 30 -14.21 18.82 -0.77
N ALA A 31 -13.40 18.02 -0.10
CA ALA A 31 -12.80 16.82 -0.70
C ALA A 31 -13.90 16.03 -1.44
N PRO A 32 -13.65 15.55 -2.67
CA PRO A 32 -14.65 14.82 -3.42
C PRO A 32 -15.15 13.64 -2.59
N LYS A 33 -16.47 13.55 -2.45
CA LYS A 33 -17.11 12.50 -1.65
C LYS A 33 -16.77 11.15 -2.26
N LEU A 34 -16.04 10.33 -1.52
CA LEU A 34 -15.71 8.97 -1.95
C LEU A 34 -17.00 8.13 -2.10
N GLU A 35 -16.97 7.22 -3.07
CA GLU A 35 -18.04 6.26 -3.33
C GLU A 35 -17.49 4.84 -3.10
N LEU A 36 -18.37 3.90 -2.78
CA LEU A 36 -17.99 2.48 -2.77
C LEU A 36 -17.44 2.06 -4.13
N ILE A 37 -16.43 1.21 -4.13
CA ILE A 37 -15.88 0.62 -5.33
C ILE A 37 -16.52 -0.76 -5.56
N ARG A 38 -16.80 -1.08 -6.80
CA ARG A 38 -17.32 -2.38 -7.23
C ARG A 38 -16.66 -2.84 -8.52
N ILE A 39 -16.81 -4.10 -8.83
CA ILE A 39 -16.40 -4.67 -10.12
C ILE A 39 -17.33 -4.13 -11.22
N SER A 40 -16.77 -3.75 -12.36
CA SER A 40 -17.50 -3.37 -13.57
C SER A 40 -18.33 -4.52 -14.14
N LYS A 41 -19.30 -4.22 -15.00
CA LYS A 41 -20.19 -5.22 -15.59
C LYS A 41 -19.46 -6.27 -16.46
N ASP A 42 -18.33 -5.87 -17.07
CA ASP A 42 -17.49 -6.77 -17.87
C ASP A 42 -16.58 -7.66 -17.02
N GLY A 43 -16.53 -7.44 -15.70
CA GLY A 43 -15.71 -8.19 -14.77
C GLY A 43 -14.21 -7.87 -14.82
N ARG A 44 -13.80 -6.82 -15.55
CA ARG A 44 -12.37 -6.57 -15.85
C ARG A 44 -11.79 -5.34 -15.17
N HIS A 45 -12.64 -4.46 -14.66
CA HIS A 45 -12.24 -3.16 -14.09
C HIS A 45 -12.96 -2.89 -12.78
N PHE A 46 -12.57 -1.82 -12.13
CA PHE A 46 -13.31 -1.26 -11.00
C PHE A 46 -14.05 0.00 -11.43
N VAL A 47 -15.20 0.23 -10.78
CA VAL A 47 -16.01 1.43 -10.98
C VAL A 47 -16.56 1.91 -9.64
N THR A 48 -16.81 3.22 -9.53
CA THR A 48 -17.55 3.80 -8.42
C THR A 48 -19.01 3.35 -8.46
N ALA A 49 -19.59 3.06 -7.30
CA ALA A 49 -20.89 2.42 -7.22
C ALA A 49 -22.06 3.33 -7.62
N GLY A 50 -21.97 4.62 -7.35
CA GLY A 50 -22.99 5.63 -7.65
C GLY A 50 -22.82 6.23 -9.03
N SER A 51 -21.67 6.84 -9.31
CA SER A 51 -21.40 7.54 -10.56
C SER A 51 -21.03 6.61 -11.73
N GLY A 52 -20.58 5.38 -11.46
CA GLY A 52 -20.15 4.43 -12.49
C GLY A 52 -18.83 4.81 -13.17
N LEU A 53 -18.08 5.76 -12.62
CA LEU A 53 -16.79 6.17 -13.17
C LEU A 53 -15.74 5.07 -12.99
N LYS A 54 -14.87 4.92 -13.96
CA LYS A 54 -13.74 3.98 -13.87
C LYS A 54 -12.86 4.37 -12.70
N PHE A 55 -12.52 3.38 -11.87
CA PHE A 55 -11.56 3.50 -10.79
C PHE A 55 -10.35 2.62 -11.09
N THR A 56 -9.17 3.21 -11.07
CA THR A 56 -7.89 2.52 -11.26
C THR A 56 -7.06 2.73 -10.01
N PRO A 57 -6.85 1.71 -9.15
CA PRO A 57 -5.94 1.84 -8.01
C PRO A 57 -4.54 2.25 -8.48
N TRP A 58 -4.04 3.36 -7.96
CA TRP A 58 -2.67 3.83 -8.07
C TRP A 58 -2.23 4.25 -6.69
N GLY A 59 -1.39 3.47 -6.05
CA GLY A 59 -1.22 3.59 -4.62
C GLY A 59 0.16 3.27 -4.09
N CYS A 60 0.28 3.37 -2.76
CA CYS A 60 1.48 3.04 -2.00
C CYS A 60 1.15 2.05 -0.89
N ASN A 61 2.06 1.14 -0.59
CA ASN A 61 2.05 0.37 0.64
C ASN A 61 2.55 1.25 1.79
N TYR A 62 1.83 1.24 2.89
CA TYR A 62 2.13 1.96 4.12
C TYR A 62 2.10 0.96 5.29
N ASP A 63 3.11 0.10 5.35
CA ASP A 63 3.26 -0.95 6.35
C ASP A 63 4.29 -0.60 7.43
N HIS A 64 5.34 0.15 7.08
CA HIS A 64 6.37 0.62 7.99
C HIS A 64 6.91 2.00 7.58
N ASP A 65 7.50 2.70 8.54
CA ASP A 65 8.21 3.94 8.27
C ASP A 65 9.64 3.66 7.75
N ARG A 66 10.38 4.74 7.42
CA ARG A 66 11.77 4.64 6.97
C ARG A 66 12.69 3.93 7.96
N SER A 67 12.44 4.03 9.26
CA SER A 67 13.22 3.33 10.29
C SER A 67 12.81 1.86 10.46
N GLY A 68 11.84 1.38 9.70
CA GLY A 68 11.35 0.01 9.72
C GLY A 68 10.34 -0.26 10.83
N ARG A 69 9.81 0.77 11.51
CA ARG A 69 8.74 0.58 12.50
C ARG A 69 7.42 0.31 11.77
N LEU A 70 6.72 -0.74 12.17
CA LEU A 70 5.38 -1.03 11.64
C LEU A 70 4.39 0.06 12.06
N LEU A 71 3.34 0.30 11.27
CA LEU A 71 2.39 1.38 11.49
C LEU A 71 1.84 1.42 12.93
N GLU A 72 1.46 0.27 13.48
CA GLU A 72 0.92 0.19 14.84
C GLU A 72 1.95 0.49 15.94
N GLN A 73 3.24 0.42 15.64
CA GLN A 73 4.29 0.70 16.63
C GLN A 73 4.45 2.20 16.92
N TYR A 74 3.97 3.08 16.01
CA TYR A 74 4.09 4.52 16.20
C TYR A 74 2.78 5.30 16.12
N TRP A 75 1.70 4.76 15.52
CA TRP A 75 0.46 5.53 15.31
C TRP A 75 -0.22 6.05 16.58
N GLU A 76 0.05 5.47 17.77
CA GLU A 76 -0.49 5.99 19.01
C GLU A 76 0.25 7.25 19.49
N ALA A 77 1.57 7.26 19.38
CA ALA A 77 2.42 8.36 19.85
C ALA A 77 2.60 9.45 18.78
N GLU A 78 2.55 9.10 17.51
CA GLU A 78 2.89 9.96 16.37
C GLU A 78 1.72 10.07 15.37
N TRP A 79 0.49 10.24 15.90
CA TRP A 79 -0.70 10.28 15.05
C TRP A 79 -0.70 11.41 14.01
N ASP A 80 -0.14 12.55 14.34
CA ASP A 80 -0.06 13.69 13.43
C ASP A 80 0.85 13.37 12.24
N THR A 81 1.91 12.58 12.43
CA THR A 81 2.75 12.04 11.35
C THR A 81 1.92 11.17 10.41
N VAL A 82 1.12 10.25 10.94
CA VAL A 82 0.25 9.40 10.12
C VAL A 82 -0.73 10.23 9.29
N VAL A 83 -1.32 11.28 9.88
CA VAL A 83 -2.23 12.20 9.16
C VAL A 83 -1.49 12.96 8.07
N GLN A 84 -0.28 13.41 8.34
CA GLN A 84 0.58 14.10 7.37
C GLN A 84 0.97 13.17 6.22
N ASP A 85 1.40 11.94 6.50
CA ASP A 85 1.77 10.95 5.49
C ASP A 85 0.62 10.67 4.50
N PHE A 86 -0.62 10.60 5.01
CA PHE A 86 -1.79 10.45 4.13
C PHE A 86 -1.98 11.65 3.20
N ALA A 87 -1.77 12.87 3.70
CA ALA A 87 -1.83 14.07 2.86
C ALA A 87 -0.70 14.08 1.81
N GLU A 88 0.50 13.67 2.18
CA GLU A 88 1.66 13.60 1.29
C GLU A 88 1.51 12.51 0.22
N MET A 89 1.02 11.31 0.58
CA MET A 89 0.69 10.28 -0.41
C MET A 89 -0.38 10.77 -1.40
N LYS A 90 -1.35 11.55 -0.94
CA LYS A 90 -2.34 12.19 -1.82
C LYS A 90 -1.69 13.19 -2.78
N LEU A 91 -0.79 14.05 -2.28
CA LEU A 91 -0.03 15.01 -3.10
C LEU A 91 0.90 14.32 -4.09
N LEU A 92 1.44 13.15 -3.72
CA LEU A 92 2.23 12.30 -4.61
C LEU A 92 1.41 11.76 -5.80
N GLY A 93 0.09 11.86 -5.74
CA GLY A 93 -0.83 11.42 -6.79
C GLY A 93 -1.46 10.04 -6.52
N ALA A 94 -1.28 9.48 -5.33
CA ALA A 94 -1.96 8.26 -4.95
C ALA A 94 -3.47 8.47 -4.80
N ASN A 95 -4.25 7.45 -5.13
CA ASN A 95 -5.66 7.35 -4.78
C ASN A 95 -5.96 6.17 -3.85
N THR A 96 -4.98 5.29 -3.62
CA THR A 96 -5.11 4.09 -2.79
C THR A 96 -3.90 3.98 -1.87
N VAL A 97 -4.11 3.56 -0.63
CA VAL A 97 -3.07 3.24 0.34
C VAL A 97 -3.33 1.83 0.87
N ARG A 98 -2.34 0.97 0.77
CA ARG A 98 -2.39 -0.37 1.35
C ARG A 98 -1.75 -0.34 2.73
N ILE A 99 -2.53 -0.69 3.75
CA ILE A 99 -2.11 -0.76 5.15
C ILE A 99 -2.08 -2.21 5.62
N HIS A 100 -1.17 -2.54 6.54
CA HIS A 100 -0.95 -3.90 7.00
C HIS A 100 -1.19 -4.02 8.51
N LEU A 101 -2.24 -4.76 8.90
CA LEU A 101 -2.68 -4.89 10.28
C LEU A 101 -2.09 -6.14 10.94
N GLN A 102 -1.36 -5.95 12.06
CA GLN A 102 -0.66 -7.02 12.74
C GLN A 102 -1.55 -7.74 13.76
N VAL A 103 -1.48 -9.09 13.78
CA VAL A 103 -2.23 -9.90 14.77
C VAL A 103 -1.89 -9.50 16.20
N ALA A 104 -0.62 -9.20 16.47
CA ALA A 104 -0.14 -8.80 17.80
C ALA A 104 -0.87 -7.59 18.36
N HIS A 105 -1.19 -6.61 17.50
CA HIS A 105 -1.83 -5.37 17.90
C HIS A 105 -3.36 -5.46 17.90
N PHE A 106 -3.95 -6.29 17.04
CA PHE A 106 -5.40 -6.38 16.87
C PHE A 106 -6.08 -7.48 17.70
N MET A 107 -5.32 -8.39 18.31
CA MET A 107 -5.86 -9.49 19.11
C MET A 107 -5.18 -9.56 20.49
N GLU A 108 -5.90 -9.20 21.54
CA GLU A 108 -5.41 -9.34 22.93
C GLU A 108 -5.30 -10.82 23.35
N SER A 109 -6.17 -11.66 22.81
CA SER A 109 -6.17 -13.11 23.03
C SER A 109 -6.88 -13.83 21.88
N ALA A 110 -6.85 -15.16 21.89
CA ALA A 110 -7.56 -15.96 20.89
C ALA A 110 -9.07 -15.66 20.79
N ARG A 111 -9.67 -15.05 21.81
CA ARG A 111 -11.11 -14.75 21.87
C ARG A 111 -11.45 -13.25 21.88
N LYS A 112 -10.47 -12.39 22.13
CA LYS A 112 -10.71 -10.96 22.39
C LYS A 112 -9.93 -10.09 21.40
N PRO A 113 -10.62 -9.43 20.44
CA PRO A 113 -10.04 -8.36 19.64
C PRO A 113 -9.69 -7.14 20.50
N ASN A 114 -8.59 -6.47 20.17
CA ASN A 114 -8.16 -5.23 20.82
C ASN A 114 -9.04 -4.06 20.38
N GLN A 115 -9.79 -3.50 21.33
CA GLN A 115 -10.76 -2.43 21.03
C GLN A 115 -10.07 -1.09 20.74
N GLU A 116 -8.91 -0.82 21.36
CA GLU A 116 -8.17 0.44 21.12
C GLU A 116 -7.60 0.46 19.70
N SER A 117 -6.98 -0.64 19.25
CA SER A 117 -6.49 -0.75 17.86
C SER A 117 -7.64 -0.67 16.85
N LEU A 118 -8.80 -1.27 17.13
CA LEU A 118 -9.97 -1.14 16.28
C LEU A 118 -10.52 0.29 16.23
N LYS A 119 -10.50 1.01 17.35
CA LYS A 119 -10.86 2.43 17.41
C LYS A 119 -9.87 3.27 16.60
N ARG A 120 -8.57 3.01 16.74
CA ARG A 120 -7.53 3.69 15.97
C ARG A 120 -7.69 3.42 14.47
N LEU A 121 -7.97 2.20 14.07
CA LEU A 121 -8.31 1.86 12.68
C LEU A 121 -9.52 2.68 12.17
N GLY A 122 -10.56 2.82 12.99
CA GLY A 122 -11.71 3.67 12.64
C GLY A 122 -11.34 5.14 12.42
N GLN A 123 -10.38 5.66 13.19
CA GLN A 123 -9.83 7.00 13.00
C GLN A 123 -9.01 7.08 11.69
N LEU A 124 -8.20 6.06 11.38
CA LEU A 124 -7.42 5.98 10.14
C LEU A 124 -8.34 5.94 8.90
N VAL A 125 -9.40 5.15 8.96
CA VAL A 125 -10.44 5.13 7.91
C VAL A 125 -11.03 6.52 7.71
N SER A 126 -11.28 7.26 8.79
CA SER A 126 -11.79 8.63 8.70
C SER A 126 -10.74 9.61 8.13
N VAL A 127 -9.44 9.40 8.40
CA VAL A 127 -8.36 10.18 7.76
C VAL A 127 -8.37 9.93 6.26
N ALA A 128 -8.39 8.66 5.83
CA ALA A 128 -8.44 8.28 4.42
C ALA A 128 -9.66 8.91 3.71
N GLU A 129 -10.84 8.87 4.33
CA GLU A 129 -12.05 9.47 3.77
C GLU A 129 -11.92 10.99 3.58
N ARG A 130 -11.40 11.71 4.58
CA ARG A 130 -11.18 13.18 4.48
C ARG A 130 -10.09 13.54 3.47
N THR A 131 -9.06 12.72 3.33
CA THR A 131 -7.97 12.94 2.38
C THR A 131 -8.36 12.55 0.95
N GLY A 132 -9.46 11.81 0.79
CA GLY A 132 -9.89 11.31 -0.52
C GLY A 132 -8.99 10.17 -1.03
N LEU A 133 -8.56 9.28 -0.12
CA LEU A 133 -7.78 8.07 -0.39
C LEU A 133 -8.62 6.84 -0.08
N TYR A 134 -8.43 5.80 -0.87
CA TYR A 134 -9.01 4.49 -0.62
C TYR A 134 -8.02 3.61 0.15
N LEU A 135 -8.52 2.77 1.04
CA LEU A 135 -7.73 1.82 1.82
C LEU A 135 -7.86 0.41 1.24
N ASP A 136 -6.73 -0.18 0.93
CA ASP A 136 -6.55 -1.61 0.82
C ASP A 136 -6.10 -2.13 2.20
N VAL A 137 -6.97 -2.87 2.86
CA VAL A 137 -6.76 -3.30 4.24
C VAL A 137 -6.25 -4.73 4.25
N THR A 138 -4.93 -4.88 4.30
CA THR A 138 -4.27 -6.17 4.47
C THR A 138 -4.25 -6.54 5.95
N GLY A 139 -4.65 -7.77 6.28
CA GLY A 139 -4.72 -8.23 7.66
C GLY A 139 -3.79 -9.37 8.00
N LEU A 140 -3.87 -9.78 9.26
CA LEU A 140 -3.20 -10.96 9.81
C LEU A 140 -1.66 -10.92 9.75
N GLY A 141 -1.06 -9.72 9.65
CA GLY A 141 0.38 -9.55 9.68
C GLY A 141 1.03 -10.18 10.93
N CYS A 142 2.19 -10.81 10.72
CA CYS A 142 3.07 -11.33 11.76
C CYS A 142 4.51 -10.93 11.45
N TYR A 143 4.71 -9.69 10.99
CA TYR A 143 5.96 -9.25 10.37
C TYR A 143 7.10 -9.10 11.37
N ASP A 144 6.84 -8.66 12.59
CA ASP A 144 7.80 -8.76 13.68
C ASP A 144 7.55 -10.06 14.48
N LYS A 145 8.40 -11.04 14.24
CA LYS A 145 8.26 -12.36 14.87
C LYS A 145 8.34 -12.30 16.40
N LYS A 146 9.01 -11.30 16.95
CA LYS A 146 9.15 -11.12 18.41
C LYS A 146 7.87 -10.61 19.05
N GLU A 147 7.05 -9.87 18.29
CA GLU A 147 5.76 -9.35 18.77
C GLU A 147 4.63 -10.38 18.61
N VAL A 148 4.79 -11.40 17.77
CA VAL A 148 3.75 -12.43 17.59
C VAL A 148 3.48 -13.10 18.91
N PRO A 149 2.22 -13.04 19.45
CA PRO A 149 1.93 -13.60 20.75
C PRO A 149 2.21 -15.10 20.82
N PRO A 150 2.90 -15.59 21.85
CA PRO A 150 3.18 -17.03 22.00
C PRO A 150 1.92 -17.90 21.87
N TRP A 151 0.80 -17.46 22.49
CA TRP A 151 -0.48 -18.17 22.39
C TRP A 151 -0.96 -18.35 20.95
N TYR A 152 -0.62 -17.43 20.02
CA TYR A 152 -1.01 -17.54 18.62
C TYR A 152 -0.16 -18.54 17.85
N ASN A 153 1.13 -18.63 18.18
CA ASN A 153 2.04 -19.61 17.58
C ASN A 153 1.76 -21.04 18.05
N ASP A 154 1.26 -21.21 19.27
CA ASP A 154 0.92 -22.51 19.86
C ASP A 154 -0.38 -23.12 19.32
N LEU A 155 -1.20 -22.32 18.63
CA LEU A 155 -2.47 -22.79 18.06
C LEU A 155 -2.25 -23.82 16.95
N ASN A 156 -3.13 -24.81 16.89
CA ASN A 156 -3.26 -25.64 15.70
C ASN A 156 -4.00 -24.88 14.57
N GLU A 157 -4.01 -25.45 13.37
CA GLU A 157 -4.62 -24.84 12.18
C GLU A 157 -6.07 -24.38 12.42
N THR A 158 -6.91 -25.25 12.94
CA THR A 158 -8.34 -24.94 13.18
C THR A 158 -8.51 -23.78 14.14
N GLN A 159 -7.76 -23.78 15.24
CA GLN A 159 -7.79 -22.72 16.25
C GLN A 159 -7.26 -21.40 15.67
N ARG A 160 -6.15 -21.48 14.90
CA ARG A 160 -5.55 -20.32 14.25
C ARG A 160 -6.52 -19.67 13.26
N TRP A 161 -7.19 -20.45 12.42
CA TRP A 161 -8.20 -19.94 11.51
C TRP A 161 -9.43 -19.35 12.21
N GLU A 162 -9.80 -19.86 13.40
CA GLU A 162 -10.87 -19.24 14.22
C GLU A 162 -10.47 -17.85 14.74
N VAL A 163 -9.21 -17.68 15.15
CA VAL A 163 -8.68 -16.36 15.55
C VAL A 163 -8.67 -15.43 14.34
N GLN A 164 -8.18 -15.87 13.19
CA GLN A 164 -8.16 -15.11 11.94
C GLN A 164 -9.57 -14.67 11.51
N ALA A 165 -10.53 -15.57 11.59
CA ALA A 165 -11.94 -15.24 11.30
C ALA A 165 -12.52 -14.23 12.30
N ARG A 166 -12.08 -14.25 13.55
CA ARG A 166 -12.49 -13.29 14.59
C ARG A 166 -11.87 -11.92 14.34
N PHE A 167 -10.58 -11.88 14.03
CA PHE A 167 -9.88 -10.68 13.59
C PHE A 167 -10.64 -10.00 12.45
N TRP A 168 -10.92 -10.73 11.37
CA TRP A 168 -11.61 -10.19 10.21
C TRP A 168 -13.05 -9.74 10.50
N ARG A 169 -13.78 -10.42 11.39
CA ARG A 169 -15.10 -9.93 11.83
C ARG A 169 -15.00 -8.58 12.52
N ALA A 170 -13.98 -8.39 13.37
CA ALA A 170 -13.79 -7.14 14.09
C ALA A 170 -13.37 -6.00 13.16
N VAL A 171 -12.39 -6.23 12.29
CA VAL A 171 -11.94 -5.26 11.28
C VAL A 171 -13.08 -4.86 10.34
N ALA A 172 -13.77 -5.83 9.74
CA ALA A 172 -14.87 -5.55 8.83
C ALA A 172 -16.03 -4.79 9.52
N LYS A 173 -16.34 -5.12 10.78
CA LYS A 173 -17.34 -4.37 11.58
C LYS A 173 -16.94 -2.90 11.75
N THR A 174 -15.66 -2.62 11.96
CA THR A 174 -15.13 -1.25 12.12
C THR A 174 -15.20 -0.47 10.80
N CYS A 175 -14.83 -1.11 9.70
CA CYS A 175 -14.63 -0.47 8.40
C CYS A 175 -15.90 -0.33 7.54
N LYS A 176 -16.88 -1.21 7.72
CA LYS A 176 -18.02 -1.42 6.80
C LYS A 176 -18.82 -0.18 6.37
N ASN A 177 -18.82 0.88 7.15
CA ASN A 177 -19.67 2.05 6.88
C ASN A 177 -18.97 3.14 6.06
N SER A 178 -17.65 3.09 5.91
CA SER A 178 -16.91 4.10 5.18
C SER A 178 -16.72 3.72 3.70
N PRO A 179 -17.00 4.61 2.77
CA PRO A 179 -16.68 4.39 1.36
C PRO A 179 -15.18 4.41 1.06
N ALA A 180 -14.34 4.86 2.01
CA ALA A 180 -12.90 4.91 1.84
C ALA A 180 -12.23 3.52 1.85
N VAL A 181 -12.93 2.46 2.23
CA VAL A 181 -12.38 1.11 2.13
C VAL A 181 -12.55 0.60 0.70
N PHE A 182 -11.46 0.30 0.03
CA PHE A 182 -11.46 -0.34 -1.28
C PHE A 182 -11.72 -1.83 -1.12
N CYS A 183 -10.89 -2.49 -0.32
CA CYS A 183 -10.97 -3.94 -0.13
C CYS A 183 -10.41 -4.39 1.22
N TYR A 184 -10.67 -5.67 1.51
CA TYR A 184 -10.01 -6.46 2.54
C TYR A 184 -9.09 -7.47 1.84
N ASP A 185 -7.79 -7.35 2.04
CA ASP A 185 -6.81 -8.34 1.63
C ASP A 185 -6.58 -9.32 2.78
N LEU A 186 -6.98 -10.58 2.57
CA LEU A 186 -7.06 -11.59 3.64
C LEU A 186 -5.74 -11.80 4.37
N MET A 187 -4.62 -11.73 3.69
CA MET A 187 -3.28 -11.88 4.23
C MET A 187 -2.25 -11.54 3.15
N ASN A 188 -1.17 -10.86 3.56
CA ASN A 188 0.01 -10.72 2.72
C ASN A 188 0.68 -12.09 2.52
N GLU A 189 0.88 -12.46 1.27
CA GLU A 189 1.65 -13.64 0.84
C GLU A 189 1.36 -14.94 1.61
N PRO A 190 0.08 -15.38 1.67
CA PRO A 190 -0.23 -16.67 2.25
C PRO A 190 0.36 -17.80 1.41
N VAL A 191 0.91 -18.82 2.08
CA VAL A 191 1.42 -20.03 1.42
C VAL A 191 0.83 -21.30 2.01
N VAL A 192 0.67 -22.30 1.14
CA VAL A 192 0.22 -23.63 1.52
C VAL A 192 1.41 -24.60 1.42
N THR A 193 2.16 -24.70 2.49
CA THR A 193 3.33 -25.56 2.61
C THR A 193 3.33 -26.26 3.95
N GLU A 194 3.84 -27.49 4.00
CA GLU A 194 3.97 -28.23 5.25
C GLU A 194 5.24 -27.83 6.01
N ASP A 195 5.15 -27.83 7.34
CA ASP A 195 6.30 -27.84 8.23
C ASP A 195 5.99 -28.66 9.49
N LYS A 196 6.09 -29.95 9.32
CA LYS A 196 5.83 -30.90 10.43
C LYS A 196 6.96 -30.91 11.47
N THR A 197 8.14 -30.40 11.09
CA THR A 197 9.35 -30.48 11.93
C THR A 197 9.46 -29.28 12.87
N ASN A 198 9.33 -28.06 12.31
CA ASN A 198 9.61 -26.82 13.05
C ASN A 198 8.35 -26.12 13.53
N ARG A 199 7.19 -26.46 12.98
CA ARG A 199 5.91 -25.78 13.23
C ARG A 199 6.00 -24.26 13.06
N ASP A 200 6.80 -23.82 12.12
CA ASP A 200 7.02 -22.41 11.85
C ASP A 200 5.93 -21.86 10.90
N TRP A 201 5.10 -20.97 11.43
CA TRP A 201 4.05 -20.31 10.64
C TRP A 201 4.57 -19.21 9.71
N THR A 202 5.79 -18.73 9.93
CA THR A 202 6.40 -17.62 9.18
C THR A 202 7.71 -18.06 8.52
N PRO A 203 7.63 -18.75 7.37
CA PRO A 203 8.82 -19.26 6.70
C PRO A 203 9.59 -18.13 6.01
N GLY A 204 10.87 -18.06 6.30
CA GLY A 204 11.77 -17.10 5.66
C GLY A 204 11.57 -15.67 6.14
N ALA A 205 12.66 -14.91 6.14
CA ALA A 205 12.67 -13.49 6.43
C ALA A 205 13.18 -12.73 5.20
N PHE A 206 12.69 -11.51 5.04
CA PHE A 206 13.30 -10.50 4.18
C PHE A 206 13.82 -9.37 5.09
N GLY A 207 15.14 -9.24 5.18
CA GLY A 207 15.75 -8.48 6.26
C GLY A 207 15.42 -9.12 7.62
N ASP A 208 14.81 -8.34 8.51
CA ASP A 208 14.35 -8.77 9.84
C ASP A 208 12.81 -8.95 9.92
N ARG A 209 12.11 -8.90 8.78
CA ARG A 209 10.66 -9.00 8.66
C ARG A 209 10.21 -10.30 8.01
N TYR A 210 9.02 -10.79 8.42
CA TYR A 210 8.42 -12.06 8.00
C TYR A 210 7.11 -11.81 7.25
N TYR A 211 7.20 -11.46 5.98
CA TYR A 211 6.03 -11.11 5.17
C TYR A 211 5.22 -12.31 4.69
N VAL A 212 5.86 -13.48 4.54
CA VAL A 212 5.22 -14.72 4.08
C VAL A 212 4.71 -15.54 5.26
N GLN A 213 3.49 -16.06 5.16
CA GLN A 213 2.90 -16.87 6.22
C GLN A 213 2.30 -18.18 5.68
N ARG A 214 2.55 -19.27 6.40
CA ARG A 214 1.84 -20.54 6.19
C ARG A 214 0.42 -20.47 6.74
N ILE A 215 -0.56 -20.96 5.97
CA ILE A 215 -1.93 -21.14 6.46
C ILE A 215 -2.17 -22.55 7.03
N THR A 216 -1.25 -23.46 6.79
CA THR A 216 -1.22 -24.82 7.35
C THR A 216 0.21 -25.23 7.66
N LEU A 217 0.38 -26.15 8.60
CA LEU A 217 1.66 -26.84 8.86
C LEU A 217 1.60 -28.34 8.55
N ASP A 218 0.41 -28.87 8.23
CA ASP A 218 0.20 -30.26 7.90
C ASP A 218 -0.97 -30.39 6.92
N PHE A 219 -0.72 -31.04 5.81
CA PHE A 219 -1.78 -31.28 4.82
C PHE A 219 -2.82 -32.29 5.31
N ALA A 220 -2.46 -33.20 6.19
CA ALA A 220 -3.35 -34.23 6.71
C ALA A 220 -4.15 -34.96 5.61
N GLY A 221 -3.49 -35.30 4.50
CA GLY A 221 -4.10 -35.96 3.33
C GLY A 221 -4.91 -35.08 2.40
N ARG A 222 -5.03 -33.78 2.68
CA ARG A 222 -5.69 -32.80 1.80
C ARG A 222 -4.73 -32.30 0.71
N THR A 223 -5.28 -31.77 -0.36
CA THR A 223 -4.51 -31.03 -1.37
C THR A 223 -4.35 -29.56 -0.94
N ASP A 224 -3.36 -28.88 -1.53
CA ASP A 224 -3.15 -27.43 -1.42
C ASP A 224 -4.43 -26.63 -1.72
N LYS A 225 -5.13 -27.00 -2.80
CA LYS A 225 -6.40 -26.36 -3.20
C LYS A 225 -7.53 -26.55 -2.20
N GLN A 226 -7.62 -27.74 -1.58
CA GLN A 226 -8.62 -28.00 -0.54
C GLN A 226 -8.38 -27.13 0.69
N ILE A 227 -7.11 -27.01 1.11
CA ILE A 227 -6.70 -26.19 2.25
C ILE A 227 -6.93 -24.71 1.95
N ALA A 228 -6.40 -24.21 0.83
CA ALA A 228 -6.55 -22.82 0.42
C ALA A 228 -8.03 -22.42 0.30
N LYS A 229 -8.86 -23.28 -0.33
CA LYS A 229 -10.30 -23.04 -0.46
C LYS A 229 -11.00 -22.95 0.90
N ALA A 230 -10.73 -23.88 1.79
CA ALA A 230 -11.35 -23.90 3.12
C ALA A 230 -10.99 -22.65 3.93
N TRP A 231 -9.72 -22.21 3.84
CA TRP A 231 -9.25 -20.99 4.47
C TRP A 231 -9.90 -19.72 3.88
N VAL A 232 -9.88 -19.55 2.55
CA VAL A 232 -10.54 -18.42 1.86
C VAL A 232 -12.03 -18.38 2.18
N ASP A 233 -12.72 -19.53 2.11
CA ASP A 233 -14.15 -19.61 2.40
C ASP A 233 -14.47 -19.20 3.84
N LYS A 234 -13.65 -19.60 4.79
CA LYS A 234 -13.83 -19.28 6.22
C LYS A 234 -13.67 -17.78 6.48
N LEU A 235 -12.58 -17.19 5.99
CA LEU A 235 -12.28 -15.77 6.27
C LEU A 235 -13.22 -14.84 5.50
N SER A 236 -13.46 -15.09 4.21
CA SER A 236 -14.42 -14.32 3.43
C SER A 236 -15.83 -14.40 4.03
N THR A 237 -16.26 -15.57 4.54
CA THR A 237 -17.55 -15.70 5.22
C THR A 237 -17.57 -14.87 6.52
N ALA A 238 -16.47 -14.80 7.25
CA ALA A 238 -16.38 -13.98 8.47
C ALA A 238 -16.53 -12.49 8.16
N ILE A 239 -15.90 -12.01 7.10
CA ILE A 239 -16.04 -10.62 6.59
C ILE A 239 -17.48 -10.38 6.15
N ARG A 240 -18.02 -11.21 5.25
CA ARG A 240 -19.36 -11.04 4.65
C ARG A 240 -20.50 -11.03 5.68
N LYS A 241 -20.32 -11.63 6.85
CA LYS A 241 -21.28 -11.51 7.97
C LYS A 241 -21.37 -10.10 8.54
N GLN A 242 -20.37 -9.27 8.34
CA GLN A 242 -20.34 -7.88 8.81
C GLN A 242 -20.50 -6.89 7.67
N ASP A 243 -19.90 -7.19 6.53
CA ASP A 243 -19.80 -6.31 5.37
C ASP A 243 -20.04 -7.07 4.08
N SER A 244 -21.13 -6.74 3.41
CA SER A 244 -21.52 -7.34 2.12
C SER A 244 -21.07 -6.51 0.91
N ARG A 245 -20.45 -5.35 1.10
CA ARG A 245 -20.24 -4.34 0.07
C ARG A 245 -18.82 -4.21 -0.43
N HIS A 246 -17.85 -4.15 0.49
CA HIS A 246 -16.44 -3.95 0.12
C HIS A 246 -15.86 -5.22 -0.50
N LEU A 247 -14.86 -5.02 -1.36
CA LEU A 247 -14.21 -6.10 -2.09
C LEU A 247 -13.33 -6.95 -1.17
N ILE A 248 -13.07 -8.19 -1.55
CA ILE A 248 -12.17 -9.11 -0.84
C ILE A 248 -11.17 -9.68 -1.82
N THR A 249 -9.90 -9.73 -1.40
CA THR A 249 -8.81 -10.35 -2.14
C THR A 249 -7.85 -11.10 -1.19
N ALA A 250 -6.75 -11.61 -1.73
CA ALA A 250 -5.62 -12.18 -0.99
C ALA A 250 -4.34 -11.92 -1.79
N GLY A 251 -3.35 -11.27 -1.18
CA GLY A 251 -2.08 -10.92 -1.82
C GLY A 251 -1.26 -12.17 -2.14
N GLU A 252 -1.20 -12.59 -3.40
CA GLU A 252 -0.55 -13.85 -3.80
C GLU A 252 0.87 -13.60 -4.34
N ILE A 253 1.83 -14.45 -3.92
CA ILE A 253 3.17 -14.49 -4.50
C ILE A 253 3.05 -14.87 -5.97
N PRO A 254 3.73 -14.19 -6.92
CA PRO A 254 3.67 -14.47 -8.35
C PRO A 254 4.48 -15.71 -8.71
N TRP A 255 4.10 -16.89 -8.23
CA TRP A 255 4.86 -18.13 -8.46
C TRP A 255 5.18 -18.38 -9.92
N ALA A 256 4.30 -17.95 -10.86
CA ALA A 256 4.55 -18.08 -12.29
C ALA A 256 5.75 -17.26 -12.79
N LEU A 257 6.16 -16.20 -12.04
CA LEU A 257 7.36 -15.41 -12.34
C LEU A 257 8.64 -16.18 -12.02
N TYR A 258 8.62 -16.97 -10.95
CA TYR A 258 9.79 -17.70 -10.44
C TYR A 258 9.86 -19.14 -10.95
N PHE A 259 8.70 -19.77 -11.16
CA PHE A 259 8.58 -21.17 -11.57
C PHE A 259 7.70 -21.26 -12.81
N PRO A 260 8.31 -21.36 -14.02
CA PRO A 260 7.57 -21.51 -15.26
C PRO A 260 6.58 -22.69 -15.21
N GLY A 261 5.32 -22.40 -15.54
CA GLY A 261 4.25 -23.40 -15.46
C GLY A 261 3.45 -23.41 -14.14
N ALA A 262 3.90 -22.72 -13.09
CA ALA A 262 3.10 -22.50 -11.88
C ALA A 262 1.78 -21.78 -12.24
N LYS A 263 0.75 -22.08 -11.46
CA LYS A 263 -0.60 -21.50 -11.62
C LYS A 263 -1.00 -20.79 -10.33
N PRO A 264 -1.89 -19.77 -10.40
CA PRO A 264 -2.46 -19.15 -9.20
C PRO A 264 -3.10 -20.22 -8.32
N LEU A 265 -2.83 -20.17 -7.03
CA LEU A 265 -3.49 -21.04 -6.07
C LEU A 265 -4.75 -20.37 -5.53
N PHE A 266 -4.59 -19.24 -4.84
CA PHE A 266 -5.68 -18.54 -4.17
C PHE A 266 -6.68 -17.95 -5.17
N HIS A 267 -6.21 -17.45 -6.29
CA HIS A 267 -7.04 -16.88 -7.36
C HIS A 267 -7.50 -17.88 -8.44
N SER A 268 -7.17 -19.17 -8.28
CA SER A 268 -7.70 -20.18 -9.19
C SER A 268 -9.24 -20.23 -9.14
N LYS A 269 -9.89 -20.65 -10.24
CA LYS A 269 -11.36 -20.81 -10.29
C LYS A 269 -11.90 -21.70 -9.18
N GLN A 270 -11.12 -22.68 -8.72
CA GLN A 270 -11.53 -23.61 -7.68
C GLN A 270 -11.47 -22.98 -6.28
N VAL A 271 -10.48 -22.14 -6.00
CA VAL A 271 -10.22 -21.57 -4.67
C VAL A 271 -10.82 -20.16 -4.53
N GLY A 272 -10.59 -19.30 -5.51
CA GLY A 272 -10.88 -17.88 -5.44
C GLY A 272 -12.35 -17.51 -5.64
N GLY A 273 -13.30 -18.44 -5.51
CA GLY A 273 -14.72 -18.16 -5.77
C GLY A 273 -15.35 -17.08 -4.89
N LYS A 274 -14.77 -16.83 -3.70
CA LYS A 274 -15.20 -15.77 -2.76
C LYS A 274 -14.30 -14.54 -2.73
N LEU A 275 -13.24 -14.52 -3.53
CA LEU A 275 -12.42 -13.35 -3.78
C LEU A 275 -13.02 -12.57 -4.96
N ASP A 276 -13.05 -11.25 -4.85
CA ASP A 276 -13.71 -10.41 -5.87
C ASP A 276 -12.74 -10.08 -7.03
N PHE A 277 -11.46 -9.92 -6.76
CA PHE A 277 -10.44 -9.62 -7.76
C PHE A 277 -9.13 -10.36 -7.45
N VAL A 278 -8.19 -10.31 -8.37
CA VAL A 278 -6.85 -10.89 -8.23
C VAL A 278 -5.90 -9.84 -7.68
N SER A 279 -5.19 -10.19 -6.64
CA SER A 279 -4.12 -9.39 -6.06
C SER A 279 -2.83 -10.19 -6.10
N VAL A 280 -1.77 -9.60 -6.67
CA VAL A 280 -0.51 -10.30 -6.91
C VAL A 280 0.69 -9.34 -6.85
N HIS A 281 1.82 -9.82 -6.34
CA HIS A 281 3.03 -9.03 -6.11
C HIS A 281 4.04 -9.25 -7.22
N PHE A 282 4.41 -8.22 -7.98
CA PHE A 282 5.32 -8.36 -9.12
C PHE A 282 6.57 -7.49 -8.96
N TYR A 283 7.72 -8.14 -8.87
CA TYR A 283 9.04 -7.52 -8.89
C TYR A 283 9.83 -8.02 -10.09
N PRO A 284 9.66 -7.40 -11.29
CA PRO A 284 10.36 -7.82 -12.50
C PRO A 284 11.88 -7.79 -12.29
N LYS A 285 12.59 -8.68 -12.97
CA LYS A 285 14.05 -8.70 -12.98
C LYS A 285 14.60 -7.94 -14.19
N ASN A 286 15.83 -7.46 -14.03
CA ASN A 286 16.56 -6.76 -15.08
C ASN A 286 16.63 -7.61 -16.36
N GLY A 287 16.24 -7.06 -17.51
CA GLY A 287 16.17 -7.75 -18.79
C GLY A 287 14.99 -8.72 -18.95
N GLU A 288 14.10 -8.89 -17.97
CA GLU A 288 13.05 -9.92 -17.95
C GLU A 288 11.62 -9.36 -18.01
N VAL A 289 11.40 -8.15 -18.52
CA VAL A 289 10.05 -7.53 -18.60
C VAL A 289 9.07 -8.42 -19.39
N ASP A 290 9.50 -9.03 -20.50
CA ASP A 290 8.65 -9.93 -21.30
C ASP A 290 8.25 -11.18 -20.51
N GLN A 291 9.16 -11.74 -19.73
CA GLN A 291 8.89 -12.88 -18.85
C GLN A 291 7.90 -12.49 -17.74
N ALA A 292 8.05 -11.31 -17.14
CA ALA A 292 7.14 -10.81 -16.12
C ALA A 292 5.72 -10.61 -16.69
N LEU A 293 5.57 -10.06 -17.89
CA LEU A 293 4.28 -9.92 -18.57
C LEU A 293 3.64 -11.28 -18.91
N LYS A 294 4.45 -12.23 -19.39
CA LYS A 294 3.98 -13.61 -19.63
C LYS A 294 3.54 -14.28 -18.33
N ALA A 295 4.27 -14.09 -17.23
CA ALA A 295 3.89 -14.60 -15.93
C ALA A 295 2.59 -13.93 -15.42
N LEU A 296 2.45 -12.60 -15.59
CA LEU A 296 1.24 -11.88 -15.20
C LEU A 296 0.00 -12.39 -15.94
N SER A 297 0.12 -12.74 -17.24
CA SER A 297 -0.99 -13.27 -18.01
C SER A 297 -1.56 -14.59 -17.47
N VAL A 298 -0.79 -15.34 -16.68
CA VAL A 298 -1.24 -16.58 -16.03
C VAL A 298 -2.31 -16.29 -14.96
N TYR A 299 -2.32 -15.07 -14.40
CA TYR A 299 -3.26 -14.61 -13.38
C TYR A 299 -4.56 -14.04 -13.98
N ASP A 300 -4.67 -13.98 -15.31
CA ASP A 300 -5.93 -13.60 -15.97
C ASP A 300 -6.95 -14.74 -15.90
N VAL A 301 -7.68 -14.74 -14.80
CA VAL A 301 -8.77 -15.73 -14.54
C VAL A 301 -10.16 -15.17 -14.79
N GLY A 302 -10.27 -14.02 -15.46
CA GLY A 302 -11.53 -13.35 -15.78
C GLY A 302 -12.02 -12.37 -14.71
N LYS A 303 -11.12 -11.91 -13.82
CA LYS A 303 -11.35 -10.89 -12.80
C LYS A 303 -10.39 -9.73 -12.99
N PRO A 304 -10.66 -8.53 -12.44
CA PRO A 304 -9.66 -7.47 -12.41
C PRO A 304 -8.40 -7.95 -11.70
N ILE A 305 -7.24 -7.47 -12.13
CA ILE A 305 -5.95 -7.78 -11.51
C ILE A 305 -5.35 -6.48 -10.96
N VAL A 306 -5.00 -6.48 -9.69
CA VAL A 306 -4.18 -5.43 -9.06
C VAL A 306 -2.78 -5.99 -8.83
N ILE A 307 -1.78 -5.30 -9.35
CA ILE A 307 -0.39 -5.50 -8.93
C ILE A 307 -0.23 -4.74 -7.62
N GLU A 308 -0.37 -5.47 -6.51
CA GLU A 308 -0.52 -4.91 -5.16
C GLU A 308 0.81 -4.56 -4.51
N GLU A 309 1.88 -5.10 -5.07
CA GLU A 309 3.24 -4.70 -4.75
C GLU A 309 4.10 -4.66 -6.01
N MET A 310 4.83 -3.57 -6.17
CA MET A 310 5.86 -3.40 -7.17
C MET A 310 6.87 -2.34 -6.72
N PHE A 311 8.14 -2.56 -7.02
CA PHE A 311 9.23 -1.64 -6.74
C PHE A 311 10.42 -2.00 -7.64
N PRO A 312 11.32 -1.07 -8.01
CA PRO A 312 12.54 -1.40 -8.79
C PRO A 312 13.60 -2.08 -7.91
N LEU A 313 13.21 -3.19 -7.26
CA LEU A 313 14.09 -3.96 -6.37
C LEU A 313 15.14 -4.75 -7.15
N ASN A 314 14.72 -5.33 -8.29
CA ASN A 314 15.54 -6.24 -9.09
C ASN A 314 15.69 -5.79 -10.56
N CYS A 315 15.21 -4.59 -10.92
CA CYS A 315 15.30 -4.02 -12.26
C CYS A 315 15.48 -2.50 -12.17
N THR A 316 15.72 -1.86 -13.29
CA THR A 316 15.78 -0.40 -13.40
C THR A 316 14.35 0.20 -13.32
N ILE A 317 14.24 1.48 -12.93
CA ILE A 317 12.98 2.23 -12.97
C ILE A 317 12.41 2.25 -14.38
N GLY A 318 13.26 2.37 -15.41
CA GLY A 318 12.84 2.34 -16.81
C GLY A 318 12.20 1.02 -17.22
N GLU A 319 12.71 -0.11 -16.75
CA GLU A 319 12.13 -1.43 -17.00
C GLU A 319 10.82 -1.63 -16.23
N LEU A 320 10.76 -1.18 -14.98
CA LEU A 320 9.50 -1.22 -14.23
C LEU A 320 8.44 -0.32 -14.89
N ALA A 321 8.83 0.84 -15.40
CA ALA A 321 7.95 1.72 -16.19
C ALA A 321 7.40 1.00 -17.44
N GLN A 322 8.26 0.28 -18.19
CA GLN A 322 7.83 -0.54 -19.32
C GLN A 322 6.88 -1.66 -18.90
N PHE A 323 7.15 -2.32 -17.77
CA PHE A 323 6.25 -3.33 -17.21
C PHE A 323 4.87 -2.75 -16.88
N ILE A 324 4.81 -1.59 -16.21
CA ILE A 324 3.55 -0.90 -15.90
C ILE A 324 2.78 -0.59 -17.18
N ASP A 325 3.42 0.06 -18.17
CA ASP A 325 2.75 0.46 -19.40
C ASP A 325 2.24 -0.73 -20.21
N ARG A 326 3.03 -1.78 -20.30
CA ARG A 326 2.70 -2.96 -21.09
C ARG A 326 1.75 -3.91 -20.37
N SER A 327 1.60 -3.79 -19.02
CA SER A 327 0.62 -4.55 -18.24
C SER A 327 -0.78 -3.96 -18.27
N LYS A 328 -0.99 -2.71 -18.72
CA LYS A 328 -2.31 -2.03 -18.79
C LYS A 328 -3.44 -2.84 -19.46
N PRO A 329 -3.19 -3.67 -20.50
CA PRO A 329 -4.25 -4.53 -21.07
C PRO A 329 -4.71 -5.65 -20.14
N ILE A 330 -3.92 -5.99 -19.11
CA ILE A 330 -4.15 -7.12 -18.21
C ILE A 330 -4.48 -6.63 -16.80
N ALA A 331 -3.71 -5.67 -16.28
CA ALA A 331 -3.86 -5.13 -14.93
C ALA A 331 -4.85 -3.97 -14.89
N ALA A 332 -5.61 -3.90 -13.82
CA ALA A 332 -6.60 -2.86 -13.53
C ALA A 332 -6.14 -1.88 -12.44
N GLY A 333 -4.97 -2.11 -11.82
CA GLY A 333 -4.40 -1.23 -10.80
C GLY A 333 -2.98 -1.61 -10.40
N TRP A 334 -2.28 -0.68 -9.79
CA TRP A 334 -0.88 -0.82 -9.38
C TRP A 334 -0.65 -0.12 -8.04
N ILE A 335 -0.05 -0.81 -7.08
CA ILE A 335 0.31 -0.28 -5.77
C ILE A 335 1.81 -0.44 -5.58
N SER A 336 2.50 0.67 -5.33
CA SER A 336 3.94 0.72 -5.12
C SER A 336 4.32 0.16 -3.74
N PHE A 337 5.38 -0.56 -3.62
CA PHE A 337 6.05 -0.84 -2.37
C PHE A 337 7.27 0.09 -2.26
N TYR A 338 7.46 0.94 -1.25
CA TYR A 338 6.56 1.28 -0.16
C TYR A 338 6.57 2.81 0.06
N TRP A 339 5.75 3.34 0.96
CA TRP A 339 5.86 4.69 1.47
C TRP A 339 6.66 4.68 2.78
N GLY A 340 7.71 5.49 2.88
CA GLY A 340 8.51 5.64 4.11
C GLY A 340 8.64 7.09 4.54
N GLU A 341 8.90 7.99 3.61
CA GLU A 341 9.02 9.45 3.79
C GLU A 341 8.68 10.16 2.48
N SER A 342 8.47 11.48 2.54
CA SER A 342 8.29 12.31 1.35
C SER A 342 9.57 12.43 0.52
N ILE A 343 9.44 12.75 -0.76
CA ILE A 343 10.57 13.04 -1.65
C ILE A 343 11.46 14.16 -1.08
N ALA A 344 10.86 15.15 -0.42
CA ALA A 344 11.59 16.29 0.15
C ALA A 344 12.48 15.84 1.32
N GLU A 345 11.96 14.97 2.19
CA GLU A 345 12.71 14.42 3.34
C GLU A 345 13.85 13.52 2.87
N TYR A 346 13.63 12.61 1.92
CA TYR A 346 14.68 11.80 1.32
C TYR A 346 15.82 12.66 0.73
N LYS A 347 15.50 13.78 0.05
CA LYS A 347 16.50 14.68 -0.55
C LYS A 347 17.29 15.48 0.48
N GLN A 348 16.74 15.78 1.65
CA GLN A 348 17.44 16.53 2.71
C GLN A 348 18.46 15.69 3.46
N GLN A 349 18.34 14.38 3.42
CA GLN A 349 19.22 13.47 4.13
C GLN A 349 20.37 13.05 3.20
N LYS A 350 21.59 12.89 3.76
CA LYS A 350 22.69 12.23 3.04
C LYS A 350 22.40 10.73 3.00
N GLY A 351 21.62 10.35 2.00
CA GLY A 351 21.01 9.05 1.92
C GLY A 351 21.93 7.94 1.45
N SER A 352 21.48 6.73 1.67
CA SER A 352 22.02 5.51 1.09
C SER A 352 21.68 5.42 -0.42
N ILE A 353 22.25 4.45 -1.12
CA ILE A 353 21.84 4.12 -2.50
C ILE A 353 20.34 3.77 -2.54
N SER A 354 19.84 3.09 -1.50
CA SER A 354 18.42 2.76 -1.38
C SER A 354 17.54 4.02 -1.33
N ASP A 355 17.94 5.05 -0.58
CA ASP A 355 17.20 6.32 -0.52
C ASP A 355 17.16 7.03 -1.87
N ALA A 356 18.26 7.00 -2.62
CA ALA A 356 18.32 7.58 -3.96
C ALA A 356 17.34 6.82 -4.92
N ILE A 357 17.34 5.50 -4.91
CA ILE A 357 16.42 4.68 -5.71
C ILE A 357 14.96 4.98 -5.31
N THR A 358 14.67 5.06 -4.01
CA THR A 358 13.32 5.37 -3.52
C THR A 358 12.88 6.77 -3.95
N THR A 359 13.77 7.76 -3.83
CA THR A 359 13.50 9.14 -4.28
C THR A 359 13.15 9.20 -5.77
N ASP A 360 13.98 8.58 -6.61
CA ASP A 360 13.76 8.56 -8.07
C ASP A 360 12.49 7.78 -8.44
N TRP A 361 12.20 6.71 -7.71
CA TRP A 361 10.97 5.94 -7.87
C TRP A 361 9.72 6.74 -7.49
N LEU A 362 9.71 7.43 -6.36
CA LEU A 362 8.58 8.27 -5.93
C LEU A 362 8.36 9.45 -6.90
N ASP A 363 9.43 10.02 -7.43
CA ASP A 363 9.35 11.06 -8.47
C ASP A 363 8.72 10.52 -9.77
N TYR A 364 9.13 9.33 -10.21
CA TYR A 364 8.49 8.64 -11.32
C TYR A 364 7.01 8.33 -11.02
N PHE A 365 6.71 7.79 -9.85
CA PHE A 365 5.35 7.46 -9.42
C PHE A 365 4.43 8.67 -9.51
N SER A 366 4.87 9.81 -8.97
CA SER A 366 4.10 11.05 -9.02
C SER A 366 3.87 11.54 -10.44
N LYS A 367 4.89 11.54 -11.29
CA LYS A 367 4.79 11.94 -12.70
C LYS A 367 3.89 11.01 -13.52
N LYS A 368 3.81 9.75 -13.15
CA LYS A 368 3.01 8.73 -13.84
C LYS A 368 1.53 8.75 -13.45
N ALA A 369 1.19 9.27 -12.27
CA ALA A 369 -0.16 9.28 -11.74
C ALA A 369 -1.22 9.87 -12.71
N PRO A 370 -1.03 11.03 -13.36
CA PRO A 370 -2.01 11.58 -14.29
C PRO A 370 -2.35 10.65 -15.47
N ASP A 371 -1.34 9.94 -16.02
CA ASP A 371 -1.53 8.99 -17.11
C ASP A 371 -2.35 7.77 -16.66
N ILE A 372 -2.05 7.21 -15.50
CA ILE A 372 -2.76 6.04 -14.95
C ILE A 372 -4.19 6.40 -14.55
N LEU A 373 -4.38 7.57 -13.96
CA LEU A 373 -5.67 8.02 -13.45
C LEU A 373 -6.57 8.63 -14.54
N GLY A 374 -6.05 8.81 -15.76
CA GLY A 374 -6.78 9.44 -16.87
C GLY A 374 -7.04 10.95 -16.63
N LEU A 375 -6.23 11.56 -15.77
CA LEU A 375 -6.23 13.01 -15.56
C LEU A 375 -5.37 13.58 -16.67
N GLY A 376 -5.93 14.23 -17.68
CA GLY A 376 -5.17 14.84 -18.81
C GLY A 376 -3.90 15.53 -18.31
N ALA A 377 -2.86 15.61 -19.18
CA ALA A 377 -1.62 16.30 -18.81
C ALA A 377 -1.94 17.69 -18.24
N PRO A 378 -1.29 18.12 -17.13
CA PRO A 378 -1.51 19.44 -16.58
C PRO A 378 -1.32 20.45 -17.70
N THR A 379 -2.33 21.28 -17.96
CA THR A 379 -2.21 22.40 -18.90
C THR A 379 -1.03 23.25 -18.43
N PRO A 380 -0.02 23.49 -19.28
CA PRO A 380 1.06 24.39 -18.88
C PRO A 380 0.43 25.71 -18.43
N PRO A 381 0.97 26.38 -17.40
CA PRO A 381 0.46 27.65 -16.96
C PRO A 381 0.36 28.58 -18.16
N PRO A 382 -0.69 29.44 -18.29
CA PRO A 382 -0.86 30.33 -19.41
C PRO A 382 0.43 31.14 -19.57
N GLY A 383 1.09 30.98 -20.72
CA GLY A 383 2.32 31.65 -21.03
C GLY A 383 2.11 33.16 -20.85
N ASN A 384 3.00 33.79 -20.10
CA ASN A 384 3.00 35.22 -19.87
C ASN A 384 3.04 35.93 -21.25
N PRO A 385 2.00 36.67 -21.68
CA PRO A 385 1.98 37.27 -23.03
C PRO A 385 3.02 38.37 -23.25
N GLY A 386 3.92 38.60 -22.30
CA GLY A 386 4.96 39.65 -22.30
C GLY A 386 6.30 39.27 -22.91
N ALA A 387 6.59 37.99 -23.30
CA ALA A 387 7.91 37.59 -23.76
C ALA A 387 8.10 37.57 -25.31
N ALA A 388 7.12 38.01 -26.07
CA ALA A 388 7.21 38.02 -27.53
C ALA A 388 7.38 39.44 -28.05
N ARG A 389 8.52 40.10 -27.78
CA ARG A 389 9.03 41.22 -28.56
C ARG A 389 10.45 41.58 -28.12
N MET A 390 11.46 40.89 -28.63
CA MET A 390 12.82 41.40 -28.89
C MET A 390 13.62 40.33 -29.66
N ASN A 391 13.43 40.26 -30.96
CA ASN A 391 14.48 39.83 -31.86
C ASN A 391 14.47 40.77 -33.05
N GLY A 392 15.43 41.66 -33.00
CA GLY A 392 15.68 42.67 -34.00
C GLY A 392 16.27 42.11 -35.29
N SER A 393 16.05 42.85 -36.33
CA SER A 393 16.43 42.78 -37.71
C SER A 393 17.69 42.00 -38.12
N PRO A 394 17.65 41.38 -39.31
CA PRO A 394 18.81 40.76 -39.89
C PRO A 394 19.81 41.78 -40.45
N ALA A 395 21.08 41.67 -40.12
CA ALA A 395 22.19 42.37 -40.74
C ALA A 395 22.40 41.89 -42.16
N LYS A 396 22.53 42.84 -43.12
CA LYS A 396 22.88 42.58 -44.51
C LYS A 396 24.33 42.07 -44.63
N PRO A 397 24.66 41.21 -45.60
CA PRO A 397 26.03 40.79 -45.88
C PRO A 397 26.78 41.92 -46.62
N VAL A 398 27.98 42.26 -46.14
CA VAL A 398 28.99 43.05 -46.88
C VAL A 398 29.89 42.06 -47.53
N GLY A 399 29.96 42.13 -48.89
CA GLY A 399 30.94 41.41 -49.67
C GLY A 399 32.31 42.10 -49.64
N HIS A 400 33.33 41.24 -49.60
CA HIS A 400 34.56 41.33 -50.43
C HIS A 400 35.26 39.97 -50.37
#